data_2e99b7df8bcb88c01fb6d6f3e2c4cabe
#
_entry.id   2e99b7df8bcb88c01fb6d6f3e2c4cabe
#
_cell.length_a   1.000
_cell.length_b   1.000
_cell.length_c   1.000
_cell.angle_alpha   90.00
_cell.angle_beta   90.00
_cell.angle_gamma   90.00
#
_symmetry.space_group_name_H-M   'P 1'
#
loop_
_entity.id
_entity.type
_entity.pdbx_description
1 polymer ?
#
loop_
_entity_poly.entity_id
_entity_poly.type
_entity_poly.pdbx_seq_one_letter_code
_entity_poly.pdbx_strand_id
1 'polypeptide(L)'
;MKKVCFLFSLFAFNYLQAQAPDSTYAERLGYPRGTKVVILHVDDVGMSFDSNEGAIDAMTKGVATSCSVMMPCPWVPAYVHYLKSHPNTDAGLHLTLTSEWDEYRWAPLMGKPAVPGLVDNEGAMWHSVEEVVA
;
A
#
# COMPACT_ATOMS: atom_id res chain seq x y z
N MET A 1 -50.08 -32.08 20.10
CA MET A 1 -49.81 -30.83 19.36
C MET A 1 -49.02 -29.74 20.11
N LYS A 2 -48.78 -29.83 21.44
CA LYS A 2 -48.03 -28.81 22.22
C LYS A 2 -46.49 -28.93 22.18
N LYS A 3 -45.92 -30.03 21.69
CA LYS A 3 -44.47 -30.26 21.67
C LYS A 3 -43.75 -29.72 20.42
N VAL A 4 -44.46 -29.48 19.33
CA VAL A 4 -43.89 -28.99 18.05
C VAL A 4 -43.61 -27.47 18.08
N CYS A 5 -44.40 -26.70 18.80
CA CYS A 5 -44.19 -25.25 18.92
C CYS A 5 -42.93 -24.90 19.73
N PHE A 6 -42.51 -25.72 20.67
CA PHE A 6 -41.33 -25.47 21.50
C PHE A 6 -40.00 -25.67 20.73
N LEU A 7 -39.97 -26.61 19.79
CA LEU A 7 -38.77 -26.80 18.93
C LEU A 7 -38.59 -25.69 17.91
N PHE A 8 -39.68 -25.13 17.39
CA PHE A 8 -39.62 -24.00 16.44
C PHE A 8 -39.12 -22.71 17.08
N SER A 9 -39.46 -22.49 18.36
CA SER A 9 -39.00 -21.35 19.15
C SER A 9 -37.50 -21.38 19.45
N LEU A 10 -36.92 -22.58 19.67
CA LEU A 10 -35.47 -22.74 19.89
C LEU A 10 -34.64 -22.53 18.59
N PHE A 11 -35.17 -22.92 17.45
CA PHE A 11 -34.52 -22.68 16.16
C PHE A 11 -34.53 -21.20 15.76
N ALA A 12 -35.61 -20.46 16.04
CA ALA A 12 -35.67 -19.02 15.75
C ALA A 12 -34.70 -18.20 16.64
N PHE A 13 -34.43 -18.62 17.86
CA PHE A 13 -33.47 -17.93 18.75
C PHE A 13 -32.02 -18.06 18.29
N ASN A 14 -31.63 -19.17 17.65
CA ASN A 14 -30.30 -19.36 17.12
C ASN A 14 -30.04 -18.55 15.83
N TYR A 15 -31.07 -18.28 15.04
CA TYR A 15 -30.98 -17.44 13.85
C TYR A 15 -30.80 -15.95 14.17
N LEU A 16 -31.27 -15.48 15.32
CA LEU A 16 -31.13 -14.09 15.75
C LEU A 16 -29.75 -13.74 16.30
N GLN A 17 -28.94 -14.71 16.68
CA GLN A 17 -27.57 -14.48 17.14
C GLN A 17 -26.52 -14.46 16.02
N ALA A 18 -26.89 -14.85 14.80
CA ALA A 18 -25.95 -14.94 13.67
C ALA A 18 -25.68 -13.61 12.95
N GLN A 19 -26.26 -12.50 13.42
CA GLN A 19 -26.13 -11.18 12.78
C GLN A 19 -25.67 -10.09 13.74
N ALA A 20 -24.65 -10.35 14.55
CA ALA A 20 -23.88 -9.25 15.08
C ALA A 20 -23.13 -8.65 13.88
N PRO A 21 -23.33 -7.36 13.55
CA PRO A 21 -22.59 -6.75 12.47
C PRO A 21 -21.10 -6.89 12.78
N ASP A 22 -20.35 -7.48 11.84
CA ASP A 22 -18.90 -7.60 11.94
C ASP A 22 -18.34 -6.20 12.24
N SER A 23 -17.48 -6.10 13.25
CA SER A 23 -16.79 -4.87 13.57
C SER A 23 -15.93 -4.46 12.37
N THR A 24 -16.00 -3.20 11.98
CA THR A 24 -15.14 -2.65 10.93
C THR A 24 -13.68 -2.68 11.34
N TYR A 25 -12.75 -2.59 10.40
CA TYR A 25 -11.31 -2.51 10.72
C TYR A 25 -11.00 -1.29 11.61
N ALA A 26 -11.67 -0.16 11.41
CA ALA A 26 -11.52 1.02 12.27
C ALA A 26 -11.91 0.71 13.73
N GLU A 27 -13.04 0.03 13.95
CA GLU A 27 -13.48 -0.38 15.28
C GLU A 27 -12.50 -1.37 15.94
N ARG A 28 -11.95 -2.31 15.16
CA ARG A 28 -10.91 -3.26 15.63
C ARG A 28 -9.61 -2.57 16.03
N LEU A 29 -9.32 -1.40 15.43
CA LEU A 29 -8.19 -0.53 15.77
C LEU A 29 -8.51 0.41 16.95
N GLY A 30 -9.71 0.33 17.56
CA GLY A 30 -10.08 1.09 18.73
C GLY A 30 -10.83 2.40 18.45
N TYR A 31 -11.18 2.67 17.20
CA TYR A 31 -12.01 3.86 16.88
C TYR A 31 -13.48 3.62 17.26
N PRO A 32 -14.23 4.69 17.63
CA PRO A 32 -15.65 4.59 17.89
C PRO A 32 -16.43 3.99 16.72
N ARG A 33 -17.53 3.32 17.03
CA ARG A 33 -18.41 2.70 16.02
C ARG A 33 -18.88 3.72 14.99
N GLY A 34 -18.76 3.35 13.69
CA GLY A 34 -19.16 4.19 12.58
C GLY A 34 -18.15 5.27 12.18
N THR A 35 -16.97 5.31 12.84
CA THR A 35 -15.88 6.21 12.44
C THR A 35 -15.37 5.85 11.04
N LYS A 36 -15.22 6.85 10.18
CA LYS A 36 -14.53 6.75 8.90
C LYS A 36 -13.09 7.22 9.08
N VAL A 37 -12.13 6.36 8.76
CA VAL A 37 -10.70 6.65 8.84
C VAL A 37 -10.15 6.71 7.42
N VAL A 38 -9.31 7.71 7.14
CA VAL A 38 -8.62 7.88 5.86
C VAL A 38 -7.12 7.92 6.13
N ILE A 39 -6.36 7.15 5.36
CA ILE A 39 -4.90 7.23 5.33
C ILE A 39 -4.54 7.98 4.04
N LEU A 40 -3.82 9.09 4.17
CA LEU A 40 -3.24 9.80 3.04
C LEU A 40 -1.78 9.39 2.92
N HIS A 41 -1.49 8.64 1.87
CA HIS A 41 -0.19 8.04 1.59
C HIS A 41 0.45 8.70 0.39
N VAL A 42 1.76 8.93 0.44
CA VAL A 42 2.55 9.48 -0.66
C VAL A 42 3.30 8.35 -1.34
N ASP A 43 3.04 8.13 -2.62
CA ASP A 43 3.78 7.19 -3.45
C ASP A 43 4.97 7.88 -4.17
N ASP A 44 5.76 7.11 -4.88
CA ASP A 44 6.82 7.52 -5.83
C ASP A 44 7.96 8.34 -5.22
N VAL A 45 8.20 8.21 -3.93
CA VAL A 45 9.36 8.82 -3.28
C VAL A 45 10.66 8.18 -3.79
N GLY A 46 11.65 8.99 -4.07
CA GLY A 46 12.92 8.54 -4.64
C GLY A 46 12.98 8.58 -6.17
N MET A 47 11.87 8.87 -6.83
CA MET A 47 11.80 8.95 -8.29
C MET A 47 12.58 10.15 -8.82
N SER A 48 12.39 11.33 -8.22
CA SER A 48 13.07 12.58 -8.59
C SER A 48 13.38 13.44 -7.37
N PHE A 49 14.12 14.52 -7.57
CA PHE A 49 14.31 15.55 -6.54
C PHE A 49 12.97 16.12 -6.09
N ASP A 50 12.14 16.51 -7.05
CA ASP A 50 10.84 17.15 -6.77
C ASP A 50 9.87 16.20 -6.07
N SER A 51 9.89 14.90 -6.39
CA SER A 51 9.07 13.92 -5.66
C SER A 51 9.54 13.75 -4.20
N ASN A 52 10.84 13.81 -3.93
CA ASN A 52 11.35 13.81 -2.56
C ASN A 52 10.90 15.06 -1.78
N GLU A 53 11.09 16.25 -2.35
CA GLU A 53 10.67 17.50 -1.71
C GLU A 53 9.15 17.55 -1.50
N GLY A 54 8.38 17.14 -2.52
CA GLY A 54 6.93 17.06 -2.42
C GLY A 54 6.45 16.10 -1.31
N ALA A 55 7.10 14.94 -1.18
CA ALA A 55 6.81 13.97 -0.13
C ALA A 55 7.14 14.54 1.27
N ILE A 56 8.32 15.16 1.43
CA ILE A 56 8.73 15.82 2.67
C ILE A 56 7.71 16.90 3.06
N ASP A 57 7.31 17.75 2.11
CA ASP A 57 6.34 18.80 2.36
C ASP A 57 4.95 18.26 2.71
N ALA A 58 4.49 17.23 2.00
CA ALA A 58 3.20 16.59 2.27
C ALA A 58 3.15 15.98 3.69
N MET A 59 4.24 15.39 4.15
CA MET A 59 4.33 14.74 5.46
C MET A 59 4.66 15.70 6.61
N THR A 60 5.37 16.81 6.36
CA THR A 60 5.79 17.76 7.40
C THR A 60 4.88 18.98 7.52
N LYS A 61 4.30 19.44 6.43
CA LYS A 61 3.46 20.63 6.33
C LYS A 61 2.03 20.33 5.89
N GLY A 62 1.81 19.17 5.29
CA GLY A 62 0.53 18.71 4.78
C GLY A 62 -0.19 17.76 5.73
N VAL A 63 -0.97 16.86 5.14
CA VAL A 63 -1.85 15.90 5.84
C VAL A 63 -1.49 14.44 5.60
N ALA A 64 -0.42 14.17 4.84
CA ALA A 64 0.04 12.81 4.61
C ALA A 64 0.72 12.26 5.87
N THR A 65 0.52 10.97 6.14
CA THR A 65 1.00 10.31 7.37
C THR A 65 1.99 9.19 7.09
N SER A 66 2.11 8.77 5.84
CA SER A 66 3.03 7.71 5.41
C SER A 66 3.45 7.91 3.97
N CYS A 67 4.55 7.26 3.57
CA CYS A 67 5.03 7.27 2.19
C CYS A 67 5.66 5.93 1.79
N SER A 68 5.84 5.73 0.48
CA SER A 68 6.54 4.58 -0.07
C SER A 68 7.62 4.98 -1.07
N VAL A 69 8.79 4.31 -0.97
CA VAL A 69 10.02 4.65 -1.67
C VAL A 69 10.25 3.70 -2.84
N MET A 70 10.40 4.25 -4.04
CA MET A 70 10.72 3.54 -5.29
C MET A 70 12.20 3.16 -5.34
N MET A 71 12.55 2.03 -4.76
CA MET A 71 13.95 1.60 -4.60
C MET A 71 14.78 1.55 -5.88
N PRO A 72 14.23 1.25 -7.09
CA PRO A 72 15.01 1.29 -8.33
C PRO A 72 15.40 2.69 -8.80
N CYS A 73 14.82 3.75 -8.24
CA CYS A 73 14.97 5.10 -8.74
C CYS A 73 16.20 5.84 -8.18
N PRO A 74 16.80 6.78 -8.94
CA PRO A 74 18.12 7.33 -8.64
C PRO A 74 18.14 8.32 -7.48
N TRP A 75 17.01 8.87 -7.03
CA TRP A 75 16.94 9.85 -5.94
C TRP A 75 16.68 9.23 -4.56
N VAL A 76 16.59 7.91 -4.47
CA VAL A 76 16.47 7.16 -3.22
C VAL A 76 17.57 7.49 -2.21
N PRO A 77 18.88 7.58 -2.59
CA PRO A 77 19.92 7.90 -1.61
C PRO A 77 19.71 9.24 -0.91
N ALA A 78 19.18 10.26 -1.61
CA ALA A 78 18.89 11.56 -1.01
C ALA A 78 17.76 11.45 0.03
N TYR A 79 16.69 10.71 -0.29
CA TYR A 79 15.59 10.49 0.66
C TYR A 79 16.01 9.64 1.87
N VAL A 80 16.84 8.62 1.65
CA VAL A 80 17.43 7.82 2.75
C VAL A 80 18.29 8.69 3.67
N HIS A 81 19.01 9.68 3.13
CA HIS A 81 19.73 10.65 3.95
C HIS A 81 18.77 11.47 4.84
N TYR A 82 17.68 11.93 4.28
CA TYR A 82 16.61 12.61 5.04
C TYR A 82 16.04 11.72 6.16
N LEU A 83 15.69 10.45 5.84
CA LEU A 83 15.16 9.50 6.83
C LEU A 83 16.10 9.26 8.02
N LYS A 84 17.42 9.24 7.80
CA LYS A 84 18.39 9.09 8.89
C LYS A 84 18.32 10.20 9.92
N SER A 85 17.96 11.41 9.51
CA SER A 85 17.77 12.55 10.41
C SER A 85 16.31 12.69 10.92
N HIS A 86 15.38 11.92 10.34
CA HIS A 86 13.95 11.93 10.68
C HIS A 86 13.42 10.50 10.93
N PRO A 87 13.91 9.81 11.99
CA PRO A 87 13.66 8.38 12.20
C PRO A 87 12.19 8.03 12.50
N ASN A 88 11.36 9.02 12.79
CA ASN A 88 9.92 8.82 13.05
C ASN A 88 9.06 8.93 11.78
N THR A 89 9.66 9.17 10.62
CA THR A 89 8.93 9.18 9.34
C THR A 89 8.46 7.78 8.99
N ASP A 90 7.15 7.62 8.78
CA ASP A 90 6.56 6.35 8.34
C ASP A 90 6.81 6.18 6.82
N ALA A 91 7.91 5.49 6.50
CA ALA A 91 8.34 5.25 5.13
C ALA A 91 8.48 3.74 4.87
N GLY A 92 7.74 3.25 3.88
CA GLY A 92 7.76 1.87 3.42
C GLY A 92 8.43 1.69 2.06
N LEU A 93 8.38 0.46 1.56
CA LEU A 93 8.83 0.13 0.21
C LEU A 93 7.68 0.27 -0.78
N HIS A 94 7.89 1.00 -1.87
CA HIS A 94 7.05 0.93 -3.05
C HIS A 94 7.47 -0.30 -3.87
N LEU A 95 6.58 -1.28 -3.97
CA LEU A 95 6.84 -2.53 -4.70
C LEU A 95 6.76 -2.28 -6.21
N THR A 96 7.83 -1.73 -6.76
CA THR A 96 7.94 -1.31 -8.16
C THR A 96 8.36 -2.50 -9.02
N LEU A 97 7.46 -3.01 -9.88
CA LEU A 97 7.72 -4.13 -10.80
C LEU A 97 7.59 -3.74 -12.28
N THR A 98 7.14 -2.53 -12.56
CA THR A 98 7.00 -1.94 -13.90
C THR A 98 7.74 -0.62 -14.00
N SER A 99 7.97 -0.16 -15.22
CA SER A 99 8.54 1.16 -15.55
C SER A 99 7.73 1.74 -16.70
N GLU A 100 6.56 2.27 -16.37
CA GLU A 100 5.47 2.60 -17.29
C GLU A 100 5.67 3.89 -18.11
N TRP A 101 6.69 4.70 -17.79
CA TRP A 101 6.93 5.97 -18.47
C TRP A 101 7.87 5.80 -19.68
N ASP A 102 7.66 6.55 -20.73
CA ASP A 102 8.47 6.44 -21.96
C ASP A 102 9.84 7.10 -21.81
N GLU A 103 9.90 8.29 -21.23
CA GLU A 103 11.10 9.13 -21.18
C GLU A 103 11.93 8.95 -19.90
N TYR A 104 11.40 8.25 -18.90
CA TYR A 104 12.05 8.03 -17.63
C TYR A 104 11.85 6.59 -17.18
N ARG A 105 12.82 5.74 -17.48
CA ARG A 105 12.76 4.30 -17.24
C ARG A 105 13.81 3.87 -16.23
N TRP A 106 13.46 2.91 -15.41
CA TRP A 106 14.36 2.34 -14.41
C TRP A 106 14.51 0.84 -14.59
N ALA A 107 15.68 0.35 -14.18
CA ALA A 107 16.03 -1.06 -14.17
C ALA A 107 15.88 -1.64 -12.74
N PRO A 108 15.74 -2.97 -12.59
CA PRO A 108 15.73 -3.60 -11.28
C PRO A 108 17.08 -3.44 -10.59
N LEU A 109 17.07 -3.21 -9.25
CA LEU A 109 18.28 -3.09 -8.44
C LEU A 109 19.25 -4.29 -8.57
N MET A 110 18.71 -5.49 -8.73
CA MET A 110 19.50 -6.72 -8.89
C MET A 110 20.13 -6.85 -10.27
N GLY A 111 19.73 -6.01 -11.22
CA GLY A 111 20.15 -6.07 -12.61
C GLY A 111 19.55 -7.24 -13.40
N LYS A 112 19.60 -7.13 -14.75
CA LYS A 112 19.03 -8.11 -15.69
C LYS A 112 19.46 -9.56 -15.46
N PRO A 113 20.74 -9.89 -15.14
CA PRO A 113 21.14 -11.29 -14.97
C PRO A 113 20.42 -12.01 -13.81
N ALA A 114 20.03 -11.28 -12.76
CA ALA A 114 19.37 -11.87 -11.61
C ALA A 114 17.85 -12.02 -11.79
N VAL A 115 17.25 -11.15 -12.58
CA VAL A 115 15.79 -11.10 -12.79
C VAL A 115 15.42 -10.90 -14.26
N PRO A 116 15.83 -11.80 -15.15
CA PRO A 116 15.68 -11.62 -16.60
C PRO A 116 14.22 -11.52 -17.06
N GLY A 117 13.28 -12.10 -16.32
CA GLY A 117 11.84 -12.02 -16.62
C GLY A 117 11.19 -10.68 -16.28
N LEU A 118 11.87 -9.81 -15.52
CA LEU A 118 11.34 -8.50 -15.14
C LEU A 118 11.79 -7.35 -16.05
N VAL A 119 12.58 -7.65 -17.09
CA VAL A 119 13.20 -6.62 -17.93
C VAL A 119 12.95 -6.89 -19.41
N ASP A 120 12.84 -5.81 -20.15
CA ASP A 120 12.78 -5.81 -21.61
C ASP A 120 14.17 -5.98 -22.27
N ASN A 121 14.21 -5.80 -23.58
CA ASN A 121 15.46 -5.90 -24.35
C ASN A 121 16.46 -4.78 -24.04
N GLU A 122 16.00 -3.64 -23.57
CA GLU A 122 16.80 -2.46 -23.21
C GLU A 122 17.37 -2.58 -21.80
N GLY A 123 16.84 -3.50 -21.00
CA GLY A 123 17.27 -3.75 -19.63
C GLY A 123 16.49 -2.93 -18.58
N ALA A 124 15.47 -2.18 -18.98
CA ALA A 124 14.52 -1.55 -18.10
C ALA A 124 13.42 -2.54 -17.68
N MET A 125 12.73 -2.27 -16.57
CA MET A 125 11.54 -3.03 -16.23
C MET A 125 10.45 -2.84 -17.29
N TRP A 126 9.58 -3.83 -17.45
CA TRP A 126 8.47 -3.80 -18.41
C TRP A 126 7.56 -2.57 -18.20
N HIS A 127 6.92 -2.10 -19.27
CA HIS A 127 6.03 -0.94 -19.22
C HIS A 127 4.70 -1.23 -18.49
N SER A 128 4.24 -2.47 -18.51
CA SER A 128 2.93 -2.82 -18.00
C SER A 128 2.92 -4.10 -17.17
N VAL A 129 1.88 -4.27 -16.38
CA VAL A 129 1.64 -5.49 -15.60
C VAL A 129 1.40 -6.68 -16.53
N GLU A 130 0.71 -6.48 -17.65
CA GLU A 130 0.44 -7.50 -18.65
C GLU A 130 1.73 -8.09 -19.21
N GLU A 131 2.73 -7.26 -19.47
CA GLU A 131 4.04 -7.71 -19.96
C GLU A 131 4.84 -8.48 -18.90
N VAL A 132 4.70 -8.12 -17.63
CA VAL A 132 5.37 -8.83 -16.52
C VAL A 132 4.80 -10.24 -16.32
N VAL A 133 3.50 -10.44 -16.57
CA VAL A 133 2.81 -11.73 -16.31
C VAL A 133 2.62 -12.60 -17.54
N ALA A 134 2.99 -12.11 -18.73
CA ALA A 134 2.91 -12.87 -19.99
C ALA A 134 4.04 -13.89 -20.10
#